data_c5fdd9993675e671acf9c0adf19d527b
#
_entry.id   c5fdd9993675e671acf9c0adf19d527b
#
_cell.length_a   1.000
_cell.length_b   1.000
_cell.length_c   1.000
_cell.angle_alpha   90.00
_cell.angle_beta   90.00
_cell.angle_gamma   90.00
#
_symmetry.space_group_name_H-M   'P 1'
#
loop_
_entity.id
_entity.type
_entity.pdbx_description
1 polymer ?
#
loop_
_entity_poly.entity_id
_entity_poly.type
_entity_poly.pdbx_seq_one_letter_code
_entity_poly.pdbx_strand_id
1 'polypeptide(L)'
;MNADDLQLLEAVGVEVGVSAGKVLIERGQPGAGLYVILEGTVVVDAPEGTRELGPGAVIGERALLSADGRRTARVRATSDVRLLAVDRVESERLSAEDAGLARRLIAAGA
;
A
#
# COMPACT_ATOMS: atom_id res chain seq x y z
N MET A 1 2.30 10.69 -4.58
CA MET A 1 2.76 9.84 -5.72
C MET A 1 2.36 10.53 -7.02
N ASN A 2 3.25 10.63 -7.96
CA ASN A 2 2.98 11.24 -9.26
C ASN A 2 2.70 10.18 -10.34
N ALA A 3 2.38 10.63 -11.56
CA ALA A 3 2.06 9.71 -12.67
C ALA A 3 3.24 8.81 -13.05
N ASP A 4 4.47 9.32 -12.96
CA ASP A 4 5.66 8.53 -13.26
C ASP A 4 5.88 7.42 -12.23
N ASP A 5 5.62 7.70 -10.96
CA ASP A 5 5.69 6.69 -9.89
C ASP A 5 4.66 5.60 -10.12
N LEU A 6 3.44 5.98 -10.49
CA LEU A 6 2.39 4.99 -10.78
C LEU A 6 2.78 4.10 -11.96
N GLN A 7 3.36 4.65 -13.02
CA GLN A 7 3.83 3.87 -14.16
C GLN A 7 4.91 2.86 -13.77
N LEU A 8 5.85 3.26 -12.91
CA LEU A 8 6.87 2.34 -12.39
C LEU A 8 6.25 1.17 -11.65
N LEU A 9 5.26 1.46 -10.80
CA LEU A 9 4.58 0.41 -10.02
C LEU A 9 3.70 -0.48 -10.90
N GLU A 10 3.01 0.09 -11.88
CA GLU A 10 2.19 -0.68 -12.82
C GLU A 10 3.01 -1.68 -13.64
N ALA A 11 4.26 -1.35 -13.96
CA ALA A 11 5.14 -2.22 -14.73
C ALA A 11 5.47 -3.53 -13.99
N VAL A 12 5.42 -3.53 -12.67
CA VAL A 12 5.82 -4.68 -11.85
C VAL A 12 4.69 -5.19 -10.94
N GLY A 13 3.60 -4.45 -10.84
CA GLY A 13 2.46 -4.80 -9.99
C GLY A 13 1.43 -5.67 -10.68
N VAL A 14 0.54 -6.23 -9.87
CA VAL A 14 -0.59 -7.07 -10.34
C VAL A 14 -1.87 -6.46 -9.81
N GLU A 15 -2.88 -6.30 -10.68
CA GLU A 15 -4.19 -5.84 -10.25
C GLU A 15 -4.95 -6.93 -9.50
N VAL A 16 -5.55 -6.56 -8.38
CA VAL A 16 -6.32 -7.45 -7.52
C VAL A 16 -7.64 -6.78 -7.18
N GLY A 17 -8.74 -7.52 -7.30
CA GLY A 17 -10.05 -7.09 -6.84
C GLY A 17 -10.36 -7.66 -5.46
N VAL A 18 -10.93 -6.83 -4.58
CA VAL A 18 -11.31 -7.22 -3.23
C VAL A 18 -12.71 -6.72 -2.93
N SER A 19 -13.56 -7.62 -2.41
CA SER A 19 -14.93 -7.27 -2.06
C SER A 19 -15.02 -6.42 -0.79
N ALA A 20 -16.05 -5.58 -0.74
CA ALA A 20 -16.36 -4.79 0.45
C ALA A 20 -16.42 -5.67 1.70
N GLY A 21 -15.85 -5.17 2.80
CA GLY A 21 -15.81 -5.86 4.07
C GLY A 21 -14.58 -6.76 4.29
N LYS A 22 -13.81 -7.04 3.27
CA LYS A 22 -12.61 -7.89 3.40
C LYS A 22 -11.46 -7.12 4.04
N VAL A 23 -10.71 -7.82 4.88
CA VAL A 23 -9.47 -7.30 5.48
C VAL A 23 -8.34 -7.54 4.49
N LEU A 24 -7.66 -6.46 4.11
CA LEU A 24 -6.53 -6.49 3.17
C LEU A 24 -5.20 -6.69 3.90
N ILE A 25 -5.07 -6.03 5.05
CA ILE A 25 -3.85 -6.00 5.85
C ILE A 25 -4.26 -6.16 7.30
N GLU A 26 -3.58 -7.05 8.01
CA GLU A 26 -3.80 -7.27 9.43
C GLU A 26 -2.57 -6.78 10.22
N ARG A 27 -2.82 -6.02 11.28
CA ARG A 27 -1.77 -5.52 12.18
C ARG A 27 -0.97 -6.68 12.76
N GLY A 28 0.35 -6.51 12.82
CA GLY A 28 1.26 -7.49 13.38
C GLY A 28 1.69 -8.60 12.44
N GLN A 29 1.02 -8.76 11.30
CA GLN A 29 1.41 -9.75 10.31
C GLN A 29 2.63 -9.29 9.51
N PRO A 30 3.46 -10.21 9.01
CA PRO A 30 4.57 -9.84 8.13
C PRO A 30 4.08 -9.12 6.88
N GLY A 31 4.77 -8.05 6.50
CA GLY A 31 4.46 -7.30 5.29
C GLY A 31 5.09 -7.94 4.06
N ALA A 32 4.28 -8.20 3.05
CA ALA A 32 4.73 -8.83 1.80
C ALA A 32 4.93 -7.84 0.65
N GLY A 33 4.57 -6.58 0.82
CA GLY A 33 4.66 -5.56 -0.21
C GLY A 33 3.73 -4.40 0.09
N LEU A 34 3.42 -3.63 -0.94
CA LEU A 34 2.50 -2.51 -0.84
C LEU A 34 1.35 -2.64 -1.82
N TYR A 35 0.32 -1.83 -1.61
CA TYR A 35 -0.82 -1.74 -2.52
C TYR A 35 -1.09 -0.28 -2.87
N VAL A 36 -1.48 -0.04 -4.11
CA VAL A 36 -2.00 1.26 -4.55
C VAL A 36 -3.49 1.09 -4.79
N ILE A 37 -4.32 1.95 -4.22
CA ILE A 37 -5.76 1.92 -4.47
C ILE A 37 -6.02 2.54 -5.84
N LEU A 38 -6.60 1.75 -6.75
CA LEU A 38 -6.99 2.21 -8.09
C LEU A 38 -8.45 2.65 -8.11
N GLU A 39 -9.32 1.92 -7.43
CA GLU A 39 -10.74 2.23 -7.30
C GLU A 39 -11.24 1.78 -5.93
N GLY A 40 -12.24 2.49 -5.40
CA GLY A 40 -12.87 2.15 -4.14
C GLY A 40 -12.22 2.82 -2.93
N THR A 41 -12.66 2.42 -1.74
CA THR A 41 -12.24 3.01 -0.47
C THR A 41 -11.90 1.94 0.56
N VAL A 42 -10.98 2.29 1.45
CA VAL A 42 -10.58 1.46 2.58
C VAL A 42 -10.54 2.28 3.86
N VAL A 43 -10.63 1.60 4.99
CA VAL A 43 -10.38 2.20 6.31
C VAL A 43 -9.07 1.65 6.84
N VAL A 44 -8.20 2.56 7.25
CA VAL A 44 -6.93 2.23 7.93
C VAL A 44 -7.12 2.46 9.42
N ASP A 45 -6.98 1.41 10.20
CA ASP A 45 -7.06 1.45 11.67
C ASP A 45 -5.66 1.25 12.24
N ALA A 46 -5.07 2.34 12.69
CA ALA A 46 -3.70 2.39 13.21
C ALA A 46 -3.72 2.87 14.66
N PRO A 47 -2.62 2.69 15.42
CA PRO A 47 -2.54 3.16 16.81
C PRO A 47 -2.84 4.65 16.98
N GLU A 48 -2.45 5.47 16.00
CA GLU A 48 -2.67 6.91 16.02
C GLU A 48 -4.08 7.34 15.63
N GLY A 49 -4.91 6.41 15.16
CA GLY A 49 -6.30 6.69 14.80
C GLY A 49 -6.76 5.97 13.55
N THR A 50 -8.00 6.25 13.17
CA THR A 50 -8.67 5.63 12.02
C THR A 50 -8.89 6.68 10.93
N ARG A 51 -8.66 6.29 9.68
CA ARG A 51 -8.92 7.18 8.53
C ARG A 51 -9.32 6.40 7.30
N GLU A 52 -10.06 7.07 6.43
CA GLU A 52 -10.48 6.53 5.14
C GLU A 52 -9.54 7.00 4.04
N LEU A 53 -9.19 6.08 3.14
CA LEU A 53 -8.38 6.35 1.97
C LEU A 53 -9.09 5.91 0.71
N GLY A 54 -8.82 6.59 -0.39
CA GLY A 54 -9.39 6.33 -1.70
C GLY A 54 -8.36 6.21 -2.80
N PRO A 55 -8.79 6.32 -4.06
CA PRO A 55 -7.92 6.15 -5.22
C PRO A 55 -6.68 7.04 -5.17
N GLY A 56 -5.55 6.47 -5.54
CA GLY A 56 -4.25 7.12 -5.51
C GLY A 56 -3.48 6.94 -4.22
N ALA A 57 -4.12 6.46 -3.15
CA ALA A 57 -3.44 6.20 -1.88
C ALA A 57 -2.60 4.92 -1.95
N VAL A 58 -1.50 4.93 -1.21
CA VAL A 58 -0.60 3.78 -1.05
C VAL A 58 -0.77 3.22 0.36
N ILE A 59 -0.94 1.92 0.48
CA ILE A 59 -1.09 1.25 1.77
C ILE A 59 -0.04 0.14 1.91
N GLY A 60 0.41 -0.09 3.14
CA GLY A 60 1.39 -1.13 3.45
C GLY A 60 2.85 -0.69 3.32
N GLU A 61 3.12 0.52 2.87
CA GLU A 61 4.47 1.05 2.62
C GLU A 61 5.32 1.13 3.89
N ARG A 62 4.70 1.36 5.04
CA ARG A 62 5.41 1.47 6.32
C ARG A 62 6.08 0.18 6.76
N ALA A 63 5.52 -0.97 6.37
CA ALA A 63 6.13 -2.26 6.69
C ALA A 63 7.48 -2.45 6.00
N LEU A 64 7.71 -1.77 4.87
CA LEU A 64 8.99 -1.80 4.17
C LEU A 64 10.10 -1.11 4.95
N LEU A 65 9.74 -0.17 5.82
CA LEU A 65 10.67 0.63 6.60
C LEU A 65 10.80 0.15 8.04
N SER A 66 9.91 -0.72 8.51
CA SER A 66 9.97 -1.21 9.88
C SER A 66 11.10 -2.25 10.01
N ALA A 67 11.75 -2.26 11.17
CA ALA A 67 12.89 -3.14 11.43
C ALA A 67 12.52 -4.63 11.33
N ASP A 68 11.29 -4.99 11.70
CA ASP A 68 10.80 -6.36 11.68
C ASP A 68 9.90 -6.67 10.47
N GLY A 69 9.65 -5.69 9.58
CA GLY A 69 8.81 -5.87 8.40
C GLY A 69 7.34 -6.13 8.68
N ARG A 70 6.87 -5.88 9.91
CA ARG A 70 5.48 -6.16 10.29
C ARG A 70 4.56 -4.99 9.95
N ARG A 71 3.30 -5.34 9.64
CA ARG A 71 2.25 -4.36 9.39
C ARG A 71 1.93 -3.56 10.65
N THR A 72 1.81 -2.24 10.50
CA THR A 72 1.56 -1.32 11.62
C THR A 72 0.08 -1.01 11.81
N ALA A 73 -0.76 -1.36 10.84
CA ALA A 73 -2.18 -1.04 10.85
C ALA A 73 -3.00 -2.18 10.27
N ARG A 74 -4.30 -2.18 10.58
CA ARG A 74 -5.29 -3.02 9.93
C ARG A 74 -5.97 -2.22 8.84
N VAL A 75 -6.14 -2.80 7.65
CA VAL A 75 -6.80 -2.14 6.52
C VAL A 75 -7.94 -3.02 6.04
N ARG A 76 -9.15 -2.46 5.96
CA ARG A 76 -10.36 -3.15 5.54
C ARG A 76 -11.03 -2.38 4.40
N ALA A 77 -11.48 -3.10 3.39
CA ALA A 77 -12.26 -2.53 2.29
C ALA A 77 -13.64 -2.09 2.78
N THR A 78 -14.03 -0.84 2.52
CA THR A 78 -15.36 -0.30 2.84
C THR A 78 -16.27 -0.23 1.62
N SER A 79 -15.71 -0.51 0.45
CA SER A 79 -16.43 -0.75 -0.80
C SER A 79 -15.72 -1.87 -1.53
N ASP A 80 -16.22 -2.28 -2.70
CA ASP A 80 -15.42 -3.09 -3.61
C ASP A 80 -14.22 -2.26 -4.04
N VAL A 81 -13.03 -2.84 -4.02
CA VAL A 81 -11.78 -2.15 -4.31
C VAL A 81 -11.03 -2.86 -5.42
N ARG A 82 -10.37 -2.07 -6.25
CA ARG A 82 -9.37 -2.55 -7.18
C ARG A 82 -8.02 -1.99 -6.75
N LEU A 83 -7.06 -2.88 -6.58
CA LEU A 83 -5.74 -2.55 -6.06
C LEU A 83 -4.67 -2.93 -7.06
N LEU A 84 -3.55 -2.22 -7.01
CA LEU A 84 -2.32 -2.65 -7.64
C LEU A 84 -1.42 -3.19 -6.53
N ALA A 85 -1.15 -4.50 -6.57
CA ALA A 85 -0.28 -5.15 -5.58
C ALA A 85 1.15 -5.19 -6.11
N VAL A 86 2.08 -4.67 -5.31
CA VAL A 86 3.51 -4.67 -5.63
C VAL A 86 4.23 -5.42 -4.53
N ASP A 87 4.90 -6.52 -4.86
CA ASP A 87 5.57 -7.32 -3.86
C ASP A 87 6.80 -6.62 -3.25
N ARG A 88 7.29 -7.18 -2.14
CA ARG A 88 8.39 -6.57 -1.39
C ARG A 88 9.67 -6.49 -2.22
N VAL A 89 10.00 -7.54 -2.96
CA VAL A 89 11.22 -7.60 -3.77
C VAL A 89 11.21 -6.49 -4.83
N GLU A 90 10.11 -6.34 -5.55
CA GLU A 90 9.97 -5.30 -6.58
C GLU A 90 9.96 -3.90 -5.96
N SER A 91 9.30 -3.71 -4.82
CA SER A 91 9.27 -2.43 -4.11
C SER A 91 10.68 -2.02 -3.68
N GLU A 92 11.44 -2.94 -3.12
CA GLU A 92 12.81 -2.70 -2.69
C GLU A 92 13.74 -2.39 -3.86
N ARG A 93 13.58 -3.12 -4.97
CA ARG A 93 14.37 -2.89 -6.18
C ARG A 93 14.12 -1.49 -6.76
N LEU A 94 12.87 -1.09 -6.88
CA LEU A 94 12.51 0.24 -7.38
C LEU A 94 13.03 1.35 -6.46
N SER A 95 12.93 1.16 -5.15
CA SER A 95 13.43 2.13 -4.17
C SER A 95 14.95 2.26 -4.21
N ALA A 96 15.67 1.17 -4.53
CA ALA A 96 17.11 1.20 -4.70
C ALA A 96 17.53 1.96 -5.97
N GLU A 97 16.73 1.85 -7.03
CA GLU A 97 16.99 2.56 -8.30
C GLU A 97 16.62 4.04 -8.22
N ASP A 98 15.61 4.39 -7.40
CA ASP A 98 15.15 5.77 -7.20
C ASP A 98 15.06 6.06 -5.71
N ALA A 99 16.06 6.75 -5.17
CA ALA A 99 16.16 7.04 -3.74
C ALA A 99 15.00 7.90 -3.21
N GLY A 100 14.33 8.67 -4.07
CA GLY A 100 13.18 9.49 -3.67
C GLY A 100 11.86 8.73 -3.65
N LEU A 101 11.79 7.56 -4.29
CA LEU A 101 10.53 6.83 -4.47
C LEU A 101 9.90 6.43 -3.13
N ALA A 102 10.67 5.83 -2.23
CA ALA A 102 10.16 5.42 -0.93
C ALA A 102 9.54 6.59 -0.16
N ARG A 103 10.18 7.76 -0.20
CA ARG A 103 9.69 8.98 0.44
C ARG A 103 8.36 9.43 -0.16
N ARG A 104 8.25 9.39 -1.49
CA ARG A 104 7.01 9.76 -2.19
C ARG A 104 5.88 8.79 -1.90
N LEU A 105 6.19 7.49 -1.81
CA LEU A 105 5.20 6.46 -1.47
C LEU A 105 4.69 6.64 -0.05
N ILE A 106 5.57 6.94 0.90
CA ILE A 106 5.17 7.22 2.29
C ILE A 106 4.29 8.47 2.35
N ALA A 107 4.62 9.52 1.60
CA ALA A 107 3.82 10.74 1.56
C ALA A 107 2.43 10.50 0.95
N ALA A 108 2.29 9.57 0.00
CA ALA A 108 1.00 9.19 -0.59
C ALA A 108 0.25 8.16 0.27
N GLY A 109 0.90 7.63 1.27
CA GLY A 109 0.34 6.59 2.12
C GLY A 109 -0.48 7.10 3.29
N ALA A 110 -0.83 6.15 4.05
CA ALA A 110 -1.51 6.41 5.30
C ALA A 110 -0.54 6.97 6.36
#